data_252ce9b6896a4008a645d95337157a96
#
_entry.id   252ce9b6896a4008a645d95337157a96
#
_cell.length_a   1.000
_cell.length_b   1.000
_cell.length_c   1.000
_cell.angle_alpha   90.00
_cell.angle_beta   90.00
_cell.angle_gamma   90.00
#
_symmetry.space_group_name_H-M   'P 1'
#
loop_
_entity.id
_entity.type
_entity.pdbx_description
1 polymer ?
#
loop_
_entity_poly.entity_id
_entity_poly.type
_entity_poly.pdbx_seq_one_letter_code
_entity_poly.pdbx_strand_id
1 'polypeptide(L)'
;MRRRQSMQVLELESRVEQLIAENRALADARARAEQNLNQRNTSAITDRDAEIESLKASLQWLQNEVTKLTEVNEGLQSANSLLALQHTEKYTRLESQHTSNARELEEYRGARDQYTQALQAKDAEIQELRNQLEATKEQIREMKKQILATKPPDADFLRLRDEDYFDHRCQQLCSHVQQWVLRFSKFSDMRACRLTSEINDEKIIDRLDNAILDGSDADDYLSDRVARRDIFMSMTMNMIWEFVFTRYLFGMDREQRQKLKSLEKLLTDVGPHHAVRQWRAITLTLLSKRPVFGDQRNQDTEAVVQAILQTLSMILPPPSNLEAQIQSQLRRVMREAVDLSIEMRTQRAEYMMLPPLQPEYDANGELAQTVAFNAALMNERSGDSSTTNEAYEAQGAIVRCVLFPLVVKKGDDNGVGDDEIVVSPAQVLVAKARRSTIRMVTPSSDAGGVPLSRGATPSAYAQSSVSVNMRDAPLTPDYE
;
A
#
# COMPACT_ATOMS: atom_id res chain seq x y z
N MET A 1 13.08 -18.43 -19.80
CA MET A 1 14.03 -17.30 -19.65
C MET A 1 13.97 -16.27 -20.78
N ARG A 2 14.00 -16.62 -22.05
CA ARG A 2 13.99 -15.67 -23.20
C ARG A 2 12.84 -14.63 -23.22
N ARG A 3 11.61 -14.99 -22.80
CA ARG A 3 10.45 -14.04 -22.78
C ARG A 3 10.55 -12.97 -21.68
N ARG A 4 11.19 -13.26 -20.55
CA ARG A 4 11.44 -12.25 -19.50
C ARG A 4 12.47 -11.21 -19.94
N GLN A 5 13.49 -11.64 -20.67
CA GLN A 5 14.51 -10.73 -21.20
C GLN A 5 13.94 -9.80 -22.29
N SER A 6 13.04 -10.30 -23.14
CA SER A 6 12.37 -9.49 -24.17
C SER A 6 11.45 -8.41 -23.59
N MET A 7 10.78 -8.66 -22.46
CA MET A 7 9.95 -7.67 -21.78
C MET A 7 10.78 -6.57 -21.12
N GLN A 8 11.87 -6.97 -20.47
CA GLN A 8 12.82 -6.00 -19.90
C GLN A 8 13.50 -5.14 -20.96
N VAL A 9 13.76 -5.70 -22.12
CA VAL A 9 14.32 -4.94 -23.25
C VAL A 9 13.32 -3.90 -23.77
N LEU A 10 12.05 -4.24 -23.95
CA LEU A 10 11.01 -3.29 -24.37
C LEU A 10 10.75 -2.18 -23.36
N GLU A 11 10.81 -2.51 -22.07
CA GLU A 11 10.68 -1.52 -21.00
C GLU A 11 11.90 -0.59 -20.96
N LEU A 12 13.09 -1.14 -21.18
CA LEU A 12 14.32 -0.37 -21.32
C LEU A 12 14.31 0.49 -22.60
N GLU A 13 13.83 -0.04 -23.70
CA GLU A 13 13.68 0.72 -24.97
C GLU A 13 12.70 1.90 -24.79
N SER A 14 11.53 1.66 -24.19
CA SER A 14 10.58 2.74 -23.87
C SER A 14 11.18 3.78 -22.93
N ARG A 15 11.93 3.32 -21.94
CA ARG A 15 12.64 4.23 -21.02
C ARG A 15 13.74 5.01 -21.70
N VAL A 16 14.46 4.37 -22.63
CA VAL A 16 15.48 5.03 -23.45
C VAL A 16 14.83 6.08 -24.37
N GLU A 17 13.70 5.77 -25.02
CA GLU A 17 12.96 6.74 -25.83
C GLU A 17 12.46 7.93 -25.01
N GLN A 18 11.93 7.66 -23.82
CA GLN A 18 11.54 8.72 -22.89
C GLN A 18 12.75 9.60 -22.50
N LEU A 19 13.86 8.98 -22.15
CA LEU A 19 15.09 9.70 -21.81
C LEU A 19 15.67 10.48 -23.00
N ILE A 20 15.52 9.94 -24.22
CA ILE A 20 15.92 10.66 -25.44
C ILE A 20 15.02 11.88 -25.66
N ALA A 21 13.70 11.75 -25.45
CA ALA A 21 12.77 12.87 -25.55
C ALA A 21 13.04 13.92 -24.47
N GLU A 22 13.28 13.51 -23.24
CA GLU A 22 13.66 14.41 -22.14
C GLU A 22 15.00 15.10 -22.41
N ASN A 23 15.99 14.33 -22.92
CA ASN A 23 17.28 14.91 -23.28
C ASN A 23 17.17 15.90 -24.46
N ARG A 24 16.30 15.63 -25.45
CA ARG A 24 16.02 16.61 -26.52
C ARG A 24 15.35 17.87 -25.95
N ALA A 25 14.34 17.71 -25.12
CA ALA A 25 13.68 18.84 -24.48
C ALA A 25 14.63 19.66 -23.60
N LEU A 26 15.53 18.99 -22.89
CA LEU A 26 16.58 19.61 -22.09
C LEU A 26 17.63 20.31 -22.98
N ALA A 27 18.00 19.68 -24.10
CA ALA A 27 18.92 20.28 -25.08
C ALA A 27 18.32 21.54 -25.72
N ASP A 28 17.04 21.51 -26.08
CA ASP A 28 16.31 22.66 -26.62
C ASP A 28 16.11 23.77 -25.56
N ALA A 29 15.86 23.40 -24.31
CA ALA A 29 15.78 24.32 -23.21
C ALA A 29 17.16 24.98 -22.92
N ARG A 30 18.22 24.16 -22.98
CA ARG A 30 19.60 24.62 -22.85
C ARG A 30 19.98 25.55 -23.96
N ALA A 31 19.69 25.18 -25.24
CA ALA A 31 19.98 26.05 -26.40
C ALA A 31 19.27 27.42 -26.30
N ARG A 32 17.97 27.40 -25.88
CA ARG A 32 17.22 28.65 -25.64
C ARG A 32 17.80 29.46 -24.48
N ALA A 33 18.23 28.77 -23.41
CA ALA A 33 18.89 29.44 -22.28
C ALA A 33 20.24 30.01 -22.67
N GLU A 34 21.04 29.29 -23.46
CA GLU A 34 22.33 29.76 -24.00
C GLU A 34 22.15 30.95 -24.98
N GLN A 35 21.12 30.90 -25.84
CA GLN A 35 20.79 31.99 -26.75
C GLN A 35 20.34 33.24 -25.98
N ASN A 36 19.48 33.07 -24.97
CA ASN A 36 19.08 34.19 -24.10
C ASN A 36 20.25 34.70 -23.27
N LEU A 37 21.15 33.83 -22.82
CA LEU A 37 22.34 34.20 -22.10
C LEU A 37 23.31 35.01 -23.00
N ASN A 38 23.51 34.55 -24.26
CA ASN A 38 24.34 35.22 -25.23
C ASN A 38 23.78 36.57 -25.61
N GLN A 39 22.45 36.70 -25.81
CA GLN A 39 21.82 38.01 -26.05
C GLN A 39 21.94 38.95 -24.85
N ARG A 40 21.79 38.42 -23.63
CA ARG A 40 22.01 39.21 -22.41
C ARG A 40 23.48 39.61 -22.25
N ASN A 41 24.39 38.69 -22.59
CA ASN A 41 25.83 38.94 -22.49
C ASN A 41 26.28 39.96 -23.53
N THR A 42 25.79 39.89 -24.79
CA THR A 42 26.15 40.92 -25.80
C THR A 42 25.59 42.28 -25.47
N SER A 43 24.35 42.37 -24.96
CA SER A 43 23.81 43.64 -24.45
C SER A 43 24.61 44.14 -23.25
N ALA A 44 24.95 43.25 -22.31
CA ALA A 44 25.75 43.62 -21.15
C ALA A 44 27.21 44.03 -21.50
N ILE A 45 27.75 43.48 -22.61
CA ILE A 45 29.08 43.87 -23.10
C ILE A 45 29.04 45.28 -23.72
N THR A 46 28.03 45.57 -24.58
CA THR A 46 27.89 46.92 -25.16
C THR A 46 27.61 47.99 -24.10
N ASP A 47 26.81 47.66 -23.08
CA ASP A 47 26.57 48.56 -21.95
C ASP A 47 27.85 48.77 -21.12
N ARG A 48 28.65 47.69 -20.93
CA ARG A 48 29.93 47.79 -20.24
C ARG A 48 31.00 48.53 -21.05
N ASP A 49 31.01 48.40 -22.38
CA ASP A 49 31.96 49.16 -23.22
C ASP A 49 31.68 50.66 -23.14
N ALA A 50 30.39 51.05 -23.12
CA ALA A 50 30.00 52.43 -22.88
C ALA A 50 30.38 52.89 -21.46
N GLU A 51 30.27 52.02 -20.47
CA GLU A 51 30.67 52.26 -19.10
C GLU A 51 32.19 52.35 -18.96
N ILE A 52 32.95 51.54 -19.72
CA ILE A 52 34.41 51.57 -19.76
C ILE A 52 34.91 52.90 -20.33
N GLU A 53 34.33 53.48 -21.40
CA GLU A 53 34.72 54.78 -21.94
C GLU A 53 34.40 55.93 -20.98
N SER A 54 33.25 55.85 -20.28
CA SER A 54 32.90 56.75 -19.20
C SER A 54 33.87 56.64 -18.01
N LEU A 55 34.28 55.44 -17.69
CA LEU A 55 35.25 55.18 -16.63
C LEU A 55 36.66 55.64 -16.98
N LYS A 56 37.08 55.56 -18.27
CA LYS A 56 38.36 56.05 -18.69
C LYS A 56 38.45 57.62 -18.56
N ALA A 57 37.38 58.32 -18.95
CA ALA A 57 37.27 59.78 -18.74
C ALA A 57 37.29 60.12 -17.25
N SER A 58 36.63 59.32 -16.42
CA SER A 58 36.64 59.47 -14.95
C SER A 58 37.99 59.10 -14.34
N LEU A 59 38.70 58.15 -14.91
CA LEU A 59 40.04 57.76 -14.45
C LEU A 59 41.05 58.88 -14.70
N GLN A 60 40.95 59.59 -15.84
CA GLN A 60 41.82 60.68 -16.16
C GLN A 60 41.59 61.91 -15.26
N TRP A 61 40.31 62.09 -14.87
CA TRP A 61 39.96 63.12 -13.85
C TRP A 61 40.48 62.69 -12.46
N LEU A 62 40.32 61.39 -12.10
CA LEU A 62 40.80 60.82 -10.84
C LEU A 62 42.34 60.83 -10.73
N GLN A 63 43.09 60.65 -11.84
CA GLN A 63 44.54 60.75 -11.82
C GLN A 63 45.01 62.14 -11.42
N ASN A 64 44.29 63.19 -11.79
CA ASN A 64 44.55 64.54 -11.35
C ASN A 64 44.18 64.76 -9.86
N GLU A 65 43.22 64.02 -9.35
CA GLU A 65 42.78 64.06 -7.95
C GLU A 65 43.69 63.25 -7.01
N VAL A 66 44.28 62.16 -7.54
CA VAL A 66 45.23 61.29 -6.79
C VAL A 66 46.51 62.09 -6.41
N THR A 67 46.92 63.06 -7.22
CA THR A 67 48.05 63.91 -6.84
C THR A 67 47.74 64.81 -5.64
N LYS A 68 46.50 65.15 -5.41
CA LYS A 68 46.04 65.85 -4.19
C LYS A 68 45.85 64.93 -2.99
N LEU A 69 45.49 63.65 -3.28
CA LEU A 69 45.26 62.71 -2.23
C LEU A 69 46.54 62.09 -1.65
N THR A 70 47.70 62.24 -2.35
CA THR A 70 48.97 61.76 -1.79
C THR A 70 49.37 62.59 -0.55
N GLU A 71 48.96 63.88 -0.44
CA GLU A 71 49.14 64.65 0.79
C GLU A 71 48.22 64.22 1.95
N VAL A 72 47.07 63.60 1.62
CA VAL A 72 46.14 63.07 2.63
C VAL A 72 46.55 61.71 3.13
N ASN A 73 47.41 61.00 2.37
CA ASN A 73 47.81 59.59 2.68
C ASN A 73 48.71 59.47 3.93
N GLU A 74 49.44 60.54 4.28
CA GLU A 74 50.27 60.58 5.50
C GLU A 74 49.36 60.57 6.77
N GLY A 75 48.20 61.23 6.66
CA GLY A 75 47.18 61.18 7.76
C GLY A 75 46.46 59.85 7.88
N LEU A 76 46.39 59.12 6.80
CA LEU A 76 45.73 57.81 6.77
C LEU A 76 46.66 56.71 7.31
N GLN A 77 47.97 56.86 7.33
CA GLN A 77 48.89 55.91 7.92
C GLN A 77 48.69 55.74 9.44
N SER A 78 48.32 56.78 10.13
CA SER A 78 47.98 56.71 11.56
C SER A 78 46.65 56.06 11.79
N ALA A 79 45.67 56.22 10.89
CA ALA A 79 44.36 55.52 10.93
C ALA A 79 44.50 54.04 10.59
N ASN A 80 45.41 53.69 9.68
CA ASN A 80 45.70 52.28 9.36
C ASN A 80 46.35 51.52 10.52
N SER A 81 47.19 52.18 11.32
CA SER A 81 47.75 51.54 12.52
C SER A 81 46.67 51.22 13.59
N LEU A 82 45.69 52.13 13.72
CA LEU A 82 44.52 51.92 14.60
C LEU A 82 43.59 50.82 14.06
N LEU A 83 43.39 50.78 12.74
CA LEU A 83 42.65 49.73 12.07
C LEU A 83 43.34 48.37 12.18
N ALA A 84 44.67 48.32 12.09
CA ALA A 84 45.43 47.09 12.29
C ALA A 84 45.29 46.53 13.70
N LEU A 85 45.24 47.40 14.73
CA LEU A 85 44.96 46.99 16.09
C LEU A 85 43.51 46.44 16.25
N GLN A 86 42.53 47.10 15.65
CA GLN A 86 41.16 46.60 15.65
C GLN A 86 40.99 45.28 14.86
N HIS A 87 41.74 45.12 13.79
CA HIS A 87 41.76 43.87 13.04
C HIS A 87 42.40 42.73 13.84
N THR A 88 43.50 42.97 14.54
CA THR A 88 44.12 41.96 15.42
C THR A 88 43.17 41.53 16.55
N GLU A 89 42.45 42.46 17.17
CA GLU A 89 41.43 42.10 18.17
C GLU A 89 40.27 41.33 17.56
N LYS A 90 39.82 41.66 16.37
CA LYS A 90 38.79 40.88 15.64
C LYS A 90 39.28 39.47 15.27
N TYR A 91 40.52 39.36 14.81
CA TYR A 91 41.12 38.06 14.47
C TYR A 91 41.28 37.17 15.71
N THR A 92 41.77 37.70 16.82
CA THR A 92 41.86 36.91 18.07
C THR A 92 40.49 36.51 18.60
N ARG A 93 39.45 37.35 18.44
CA ARG A 93 38.08 37.01 18.79
C ARG A 93 37.50 35.93 17.86
N LEU A 94 37.74 36.03 16.55
CA LEU A 94 37.33 35.01 15.56
C LEU A 94 38.06 33.70 15.78
N GLU A 95 39.33 33.73 16.13
CA GLU A 95 40.11 32.53 16.42
C GLU A 95 39.59 31.83 17.70
N SER A 96 39.26 32.62 18.75
CA SER A 96 38.64 32.07 19.97
C SER A 96 37.25 31.49 19.68
N GLN A 97 36.45 32.13 18.82
CA GLN A 97 35.16 31.57 18.37
C GLN A 97 35.35 30.30 17.53
N HIS A 98 36.32 30.28 16.64
CA HIS A 98 36.62 29.11 15.81
C HIS A 98 37.08 27.93 16.66
N THR A 99 37.89 28.16 17.69
CA THR A 99 38.35 27.14 18.62
C THR A 99 37.18 26.61 19.51
N SER A 100 36.28 27.50 19.91
CA SER A 100 35.06 27.11 20.64
C SER A 100 34.16 26.25 19.78
N ASN A 101 33.85 26.69 18.56
CA ASN A 101 33.04 25.95 17.62
C ASN A 101 33.66 24.59 17.23
N ALA A 102 34.99 24.54 17.12
CA ALA A 102 35.70 23.31 16.85
C ALA A 102 35.55 22.29 18.01
N ARG A 103 35.57 22.76 19.27
CA ARG A 103 35.29 21.91 20.44
C ARG A 103 33.86 21.40 20.47
N GLU A 104 32.88 22.28 20.24
CA GLU A 104 31.48 21.89 20.16
C GLU A 104 31.24 20.86 19.05
N LEU A 105 31.89 21.04 17.90
CA LEU A 105 31.80 20.08 16.77
C LEU A 105 32.39 18.72 17.14
N GLU A 106 33.46 18.67 17.91
CA GLU A 106 34.06 17.45 18.40
C GLU A 106 33.16 16.74 19.46
N GLU A 107 32.53 17.51 20.35
CA GLU A 107 31.53 17.00 21.28
C GLU A 107 30.31 16.42 20.56
N TYR A 108 29.79 17.12 19.54
CA TYR A 108 28.69 16.59 18.71
C TYR A 108 29.08 15.34 17.93
N ARG A 109 30.30 15.26 17.43
CA ARG A 109 30.82 14.03 16.79
C ARG A 109 30.90 12.89 17.79
N GLY A 110 31.43 13.12 18.96
CA GLY A 110 31.49 12.11 20.02
C GLY A 110 30.10 11.61 20.46
N ALA A 111 29.15 12.54 20.62
CA ALA A 111 27.76 12.18 20.92
C ALA A 111 27.12 11.37 19.79
N ARG A 112 27.31 11.79 18.52
CA ARG A 112 26.82 11.04 17.36
C ARG A 112 27.36 9.62 17.30
N ASP A 113 28.66 9.47 17.54
CA ASP A 113 29.32 8.15 17.50
C ASP A 113 28.80 7.24 18.63
N GLN A 114 28.52 7.80 19.81
CA GLN A 114 27.85 7.08 20.90
C GLN A 114 26.44 6.64 20.53
N TYR A 115 25.63 7.53 19.91
CA TYR A 115 24.29 7.17 19.40
C TYR A 115 24.35 6.10 18.34
N THR A 116 25.33 6.19 17.42
CA THR A 116 25.51 5.18 16.36
C THR A 116 25.87 3.81 16.94
N GLN A 117 26.75 3.77 17.95
CA GLN A 117 27.06 2.52 18.67
C GLN A 117 25.86 1.95 19.43
N ALA A 118 25.08 2.82 20.07
CA ALA A 118 23.87 2.40 20.77
C ALA A 118 22.81 1.85 19.82
N LEU A 119 22.64 2.45 18.64
CA LEU A 119 21.75 1.94 17.58
C LEU A 119 22.23 0.58 17.07
N GLN A 120 23.51 0.43 16.78
CA GLN A 120 24.08 -0.86 16.34
C GLN A 120 23.91 -1.97 17.39
N ALA A 121 24.06 -1.62 18.68
CA ALA A 121 23.80 -2.57 19.78
C ALA A 121 22.31 -2.98 19.83
N LYS A 122 21.40 -2.03 19.63
CA LYS A 122 19.95 -2.32 19.57
C LYS A 122 19.57 -3.14 18.34
N ASP A 123 20.16 -2.86 17.20
CA ASP A 123 19.94 -3.65 15.98
C ASP A 123 20.44 -5.10 16.17
N ALA A 124 21.56 -5.29 16.83
CA ALA A 124 22.06 -6.63 17.16
C ALA A 124 21.11 -7.37 18.14
N GLU A 125 20.58 -6.67 19.17
CA GLU A 125 19.59 -7.23 20.09
C GLU A 125 18.30 -7.62 19.38
N ILE A 126 17.80 -6.76 18.49
CA ILE A 126 16.62 -7.04 17.66
C ILE A 126 16.85 -8.27 16.78
N GLN A 127 18.02 -8.38 16.17
CA GLN A 127 18.35 -9.54 15.32
C GLN A 127 18.43 -10.82 16.13
N GLU A 128 19.01 -10.78 17.33
CA GLU A 128 19.05 -11.92 18.23
C GLU A 128 17.65 -12.36 18.68
N LEU A 129 16.79 -11.39 19.06
CA LEU A 129 15.40 -11.69 19.43
C LEU A 129 14.61 -12.29 18.26
N ARG A 130 14.82 -11.83 17.03
CA ARG A 130 14.23 -12.43 15.83
C ARG A 130 14.69 -13.85 15.63
N ASN A 131 15.98 -14.14 15.80
CA ASN A 131 16.52 -15.49 15.68
C ASN A 131 15.94 -16.43 16.75
N GLN A 132 15.80 -15.95 17.99
CA GLN A 132 15.18 -16.72 19.08
C GLN A 132 13.69 -16.99 18.80
N LEU A 133 12.99 -16.02 18.26
CA LEU A 133 11.58 -16.15 17.88
C LEU A 133 11.41 -17.22 16.76
N GLU A 134 12.26 -17.19 15.74
CA GLU A 134 12.20 -18.20 14.68
C GLU A 134 12.61 -19.59 15.20
N ALA A 135 13.60 -19.69 16.06
CA ALA A 135 13.98 -20.96 16.69
C ALA A 135 12.82 -21.54 17.55
N THR A 136 12.14 -20.68 18.30
CA THR A 136 10.97 -21.10 19.11
C THR A 136 9.79 -21.52 18.24
N LYS A 137 9.53 -20.80 17.15
CA LYS A 137 8.50 -21.21 16.17
C LYS A 137 8.82 -22.56 15.56
N GLU A 138 10.07 -22.83 15.21
CA GLU A 138 10.45 -24.13 14.66
C GLU A 138 10.32 -25.27 15.69
N GLN A 139 10.65 -25.01 16.95
CA GLN A 139 10.40 -25.96 18.04
C GLN A 139 8.89 -26.28 18.19
N ILE A 140 8.05 -25.24 18.11
CA ILE A 140 6.59 -25.42 18.14
C ILE A 140 6.11 -26.25 16.93
N ARG A 141 6.64 -26.00 15.74
CA ARG A 141 6.33 -26.77 14.53
C ARG A 141 6.73 -28.24 14.68
N GLU A 142 7.91 -28.50 15.20
CA GLU A 142 8.39 -29.86 15.41
C GLU A 142 7.59 -30.59 16.49
N MET A 143 7.22 -29.92 17.60
CA MET A 143 6.32 -30.48 18.61
C MET A 143 4.93 -30.76 18.04
N LYS A 144 4.36 -29.83 17.27
CA LYS A 144 3.08 -30.06 16.55
C LYS A 144 3.17 -31.27 15.63
N LYS A 145 4.25 -31.43 14.88
CA LYS A 145 4.50 -32.58 14.00
C LYS A 145 4.63 -33.89 14.76
N GLN A 146 5.30 -33.91 15.91
CA GLN A 146 5.40 -35.07 16.78
C GLN A 146 4.04 -35.49 17.38
N ILE A 147 3.23 -34.50 17.80
CA ILE A 147 1.86 -34.73 18.27
C ILE A 147 0.98 -35.32 17.15
N LEU A 148 1.15 -34.83 15.92
CA LEU A 148 0.43 -35.38 14.75
C LEU A 148 0.90 -36.77 14.38
N ALA A 149 2.19 -37.09 14.53
CA ALA A 149 2.76 -38.41 14.24
C ALA A 149 2.36 -39.50 15.28
N THR A 150 2.06 -39.09 16.51
CA THR A 150 1.58 -40.00 17.59
C THR A 150 0.08 -40.28 17.56
N LYS A 151 -0.69 -39.63 16.66
CA LYS A 151 -2.13 -39.88 16.52
C LYS A 151 -2.39 -41.19 15.77
N PRO A 152 -3.44 -41.96 16.17
CA PRO A 152 -3.82 -43.17 15.46
C PRO A 152 -4.22 -42.88 14.01
N PRO A 153 -4.04 -43.82 13.05
CA PRO A 153 -4.26 -43.63 11.62
C PRO A 153 -5.65 -43.11 11.22
N ASP A 154 -6.66 -43.32 12.06
CA ASP A 154 -7.99 -42.77 11.85
C ASP A 154 -8.16 -41.29 12.16
N ALA A 155 -7.15 -40.67 12.80
CA ALA A 155 -7.12 -39.21 13.03
C ALA A 155 -6.73 -38.41 11.79
N ASP A 156 -6.26 -39.05 10.73
CA ASP A 156 -5.74 -38.40 9.49
C ASP A 156 -6.87 -37.99 8.51
N PHE A 157 -8.12 -38.14 8.96
CA PHE A 157 -9.28 -37.79 8.17
C PHE A 157 -9.36 -36.25 7.93
N LEU A 158 -9.02 -35.44 8.94
CA LEU A 158 -8.94 -33.99 8.86
C LEU A 158 -7.50 -33.56 8.64
N ARG A 159 -7.22 -32.92 7.50
CA ARG A 159 -5.94 -32.28 7.24
C ARG A 159 -5.92 -30.94 7.96
N LEU A 160 -5.44 -30.91 9.19
CA LEU A 160 -5.27 -29.68 9.93
C LEU A 160 -4.08 -28.90 9.38
N ARG A 161 -4.26 -27.60 9.22
CA ARG A 161 -3.26 -26.64 8.73
C ARG A 161 -3.11 -25.53 9.77
N ASP A 162 -1.90 -25.00 9.86
CA ASP A 162 -1.57 -23.90 10.76
C ASP A 162 -1.76 -22.52 10.10
N GLU A 163 -1.53 -21.49 10.86
CA GLU A 163 -1.65 -20.09 10.44
C GLU A 163 -0.64 -19.74 9.34
N ASP A 164 0.60 -20.22 9.47
CA ASP A 164 1.66 -19.97 8.51
C ASP A 164 1.32 -20.54 7.12
N TYR A 165 0.67 -21.73 7.10
CA TYR A 165 0.17 -22.31 5.85
C TYR A 165 -0.87 -21.41 5.19
N PHE A 166 -1.84 -20.92 5.95
CA PHE A 166 -2.90 -20.08 5.39
C PHE A 166 -2.40 -18.71 5.01
N ASP A 167 -1.50 -18.09 5.78
CA ASP A 167 -0.85 -16.83 5.38
C ASP A 167 -0.10 -16.99 4.05
N HIS A 168 0.74 -18.02 3.94
CA HIS A 168 1.44 -18.30 2.69
C HIS A 168 0.50 -18.50 1.50
N ARG A 169 -0.61 -19.24 1.68
CA ARG A 169 -1.62 -19.46 0.65
C ARG A 169 -2.35 -18.19 0.26
N CYS A 170 -2.65 -17.30 1.22
CA CYS A 170 -3.25 -15.99 0.97
C CYS A 170 -2.29 -15.09 0.20
N GLN A 171 -1.03 -15.04 0.57
CA GLN A 171 0.00 -14.27 -0.15
C GLN A 171 0.20 -14.80 -1.58
N GLN A 172 0.18 -16.11 -1.77
CA GLN A 172 0.26 -16.75 -3.07
C GLN A 172 -0.94 -16.37 -3.95
N LEU A 173 -2.17 -16.49 -3.42
CA LEU A 173 -3.39 -16.08 -4.12
C LEU A 173 -3.34 -14.60 -4.49
N CYS A 174 -2.99 -13.73 -3.56
CA CYS A 174 -2.83 -12.29 -3.79
C CYS A 174 -1.86 -12.02 -4.95
N SER A 175 -0.69 -12.67 -4.94
CA SER A 175 0.32 -12.55 -5.99
C SER A 175 -0.21 -13.01 -7.36
N HIS A 176 -0.94 -14.14 -7.40
CA HIS A 176 -1.49 -14.67 -8.65
C HIS A 176 -2.62 -13.80 -9.22
N VAL A 177 -3.49 -13.27 -8.36
CA VAL A 177 -4.50 -12.28 -8.79
C VAL A 177 -3.83 -11.04 -9.35
N GLN A 178 -2.83 -10.49 -8.66
CA GLN A 178 -2.07 -9.35 -9.13
C GLN A 178 -1.40 -9.60 -10.48
N GLN A 179 -0.76 -10.76 -10.65
CA GLN A 179 -0.15 -11.15 -11.93
C GLN A 179 -1.18 -11.28 -13.04
N TRP A 180 -2.36 -11.82 -12.74
CA TRP A 180 -3.44 -11.91 -13.70
C TRP A 180 -3.98 -10.54 -14.11
N VAL A 181 -4.26 -9.65 -13.15
CA VAL A 181 -4.71 -8.28 -13.40
C VAL A 181 -3.68 -7.48 -14.21
N LEU A 182 -2.39 -7.63 -13.91
CA LEU A 182 -1.31 -7.03 -14.69
C LEU A 182 -1.33 -7.47 -16.15
N ARG A 183 -1.59 -8.76 -16.41
CA ARG A 183 -1.68 -9.29 -17.78
C ARG A 183 -2.95 -8.81 -18.46
N PHE A 184 -4.09 -8.89 -17.80
CA PHE A 184 -5.37 -8.39 -18.30
C PHE A 184 -5.27 -6.92 -18.70
N SER A 185 -4.78 -6.06 -17.80
CA SER A 185 -4.62 -4.62 -18.04
C SER A 185 -3.56 -4.30 -19.12
N LYS A 186 -2.47 -5.09 -19.20
CA LYS A 186 -1.39 -4.85 -20.18
C LYS A 186 -1.80 -5.13 -21.61
N PHE A 187 -2.59 -6.17 -21.80
CA PHE A 187 -2.98 -6.62 -23.14
C PHE A 187 -4.18 -5.88 -23.71
N SER A 188 -4.90 -5.15 -22.86
CA SER A 188 -6.06 -4.37 -23.30
C SER A 188 -5.62 -3.00 -23.83
N ASP A 189 -6.27 -2.52 -24.88
CA ASP A 189 -5.98 -1.19 -25.46
C ASP A 189 -6.36 -0.10 -24.45
N MET A 190 -5.43 0.83 -24.18
CA MET A 190 -5.71 1.96 -23.29
C MET A 190 -6.83 2.87 -23.78
N ARG A 191 -7.04 2.94 -25.10
CA ARG A 191 -8.12 3.73 -25.71
C ARG A 191 -9.49 3.07 -25.55
N ALA A 192 -9.52 1.78 -25.23
CA ALA A 192 -10.76 1.03 -25.05
C ALA A 192 -11.27 1.02 -23.60
N CYS A 193 -10.56 1.66 -22.65
CA CYS A 193 -11.04 1.79 -21.27
C CYS A 193 -12.21 2.76 -21.24
N ARG A 194 -13.35 2.27 -20.80
CA ARG A 194 -14.58 3.06 -20.63
C ARG A 194 -14.54 3.80 -19.31
N LEU A 195 -15.01 5.05 -19.33
CA LEU A 195 -15.26 5.84 -18.13
C LEU A 195 -16.65 5.50 -17.57
N THR A 196 -16.91 5.90 -16.34
CA THR A 196 -18.19 5.64 -15.65
C THR A 196 -19.39 6.10 -16.46
N SER A 197 -19.29 7.25 -17.15
CA SER A 197 -20.32 7.78 -18.05
C SER A 197 -20.62 6.92 -19.28
N GLU A 198 -19.71 6.03 -19.66
CA GLU A 198 -19.84 5.13 -20.82
C GLU A 198 -20.33 3.73 -20.42
N ILE A 199 -20.41 3.46 -19.10
CA ILE A 199 -20.85 2.19 -18.54
C ILE A 199 -22.33 2.29 -18.21
N ASN A 200 -23.17 1.50 -18.87
CA ASN A 200 -24.63 1.52 -18.67
C ASN A 200 -25.11 0.58 -17.53
N ASP A 201 -24.21 -0.13 -16.86
CA ASP A 201 -24.52 -1.09 -15.80
C ASP A 201 -24.20 -0.47 -14.42
N GLU A 202 -25.24 -0.08 -13.68
CA GLU A 202 -25.11 0.48 -12.33
C GLU A 202 -24.34 -0.44 -11.38
N LYS A 203 -24.49 -1.77 -11.50
CA LYS A 203 -23.77 -2.72 -10.64
C LYS A 203 -22.26 -2.65 -10.82
N ILE A 204 -21.80 -2.33 -12.03
CA ILE A 204 -20.37 -2.17 -12.31
C ILE A 204 -19.88 -0.84 -11.74
N ILE A 205 -20.66 0.21 -11.84
CA ILE A 205 -20.37 1.52 -11.24
C ILE A 205 -20.31 1.37 -9.72
N ASP A 206 -21.30 0.75 -9.09
CA ASP A 206 -21.30 0.47 -7.66
C ASP A 206 -20.05 -0.34 -7.21
N ARG A 207 -19.60 -1.28 -8.04
CA ARG A 207 -18.39 -2.06 -7.73
C ARG A 207 -17.11 -1.23 -7.84
N LEU A 208 -17.06 -0.28 -8.77
CA LEU A 208 -15.95 0.68 -8.89
C LEU A 208 -15.92 1.59 -7.67
N ASP A 209 -17.06 2.19 -7.32
CA ASP A 209 -17.18 3.12 -6.18
C ASP A 209 -16.87 2.40 -4.86
N ASN A 210 -17.35 1.18 -4.68
CA ASN A 210 -17.06 0.36 -3.50
C ASN A 210 -15.58 -0.10 -3.39
N ALA A 211 -14.81 0.00 -4.47
CA ALA A 211 -13.38 -0.31 -4.45
C ALA A 211 -12.52 0.88 -3.99
N ILE A 212 -13.09 2.09 -3.96
CA ILE A 212 -12.39 3.36 -3.66
C ILE A 212 -12.82 3.85 -2.29
N LEU A 213 -11.87 3.99 -1.34
CA LEU A 213 -12.17 4.31 0.05
C LEU A 213 -11.79 5.76 0.44
N ASP A 214 -11.10 6.48 -0.43
CA ASP A 214 -10.63 7.84 -0.17
C ASP A 214 -11.52 8.93 -0.78
N GLY A 215 -12.64 8.56 -1.40
CA GLY A 215 -13.55 9.48 -2.05
C GLY A 215 -13.04 10.10 -3.35
N SER A 216 -11.97 9.54 -3.93
CA SER A 216 -11.49 9.96 -5.25
C SER A 216 -12.46 9.50 -6.34
N ASP A 217 -12.50 10.24 -7.45
CA ASP A 217 -13.31 9.88 -8.60
C ASP A 217 -12.82 8.60 -9.26
N ALA A 218 -13.72 7.68 -9.58
CA ALA A 218 -13.40 6.44 -10.29
C ALA A 218 -12.77 6.70 -11.67
N ASP A 219 -13.17 7.76 -12.35
CA ASP A 219 -12.66 8.13 -13.66
C ASP A 219 -11.19 8.57 -13.61
N ASP A 220 -10.74 9.18 -12.51
CA ASP A 220 -9.32 9.49 -12.28
C ASP A 220 -8.47 8.21 -12.24
N TYR A 221 -8.98 7.17 -11.58
CA TYR A 221 -8.31 5.86 -11.53
C TYR A 221 -8.34 5.14 -12.87
N LEU A 222 -9.45 5.18 -13.59
CA LEU A 222 -9.58 4.54 -14.91
C LEU A 222 -8.69 5.20 -15.96
N SER A 223 -8.43 6.49 -15.84
CA SER A 223 -7.58 7.27 -16.75
C SER A 223 -6.09 6.98 -16.55
N ASP A 224 -5.64 6.77 -15.31
CA ASP A 224 -4.25 6.40 -15.01
C ASP A 224 -4.03 4.89 -15.12
N ARG A 225 -3.03 4.50 -15.92
CA ARG A 225 -2.71 3.09 -16.16
C ARG A 225 -2.27 2.33 -14.90
N VAL A 226 -1.60 3.00 -13.95
CA VAL A 226 -1.12 2.37 -12.72
C VAL A 226 -2.29 2.23 -11.75
N ALA A 227 -2.99 3.32 -11.47
CA ALA A 227 -4.12 3.35 -10.57
C ALA A 227 -5.27 2.42 -11.01
N ARG A 228 -5.53 2.33 -12.31
CA ARG A 228 -6.50 1.40 -12.88
C ARG A 228 -6.23 -0.07 -12.54
N ARG A 229 -4.95 -0.50 -12.53
CA ARG A 229 -4.60 -1.87 -12.14
C ARG A 229 -4.94 -2.16 -10.69
N ASP A 230 -4.76 -1.16 -9.83
CA ASP A 230 -5.04 -1.30 -8.40
C ASP A 230 -6.55 -1.43 -8.15
N ILE A 231 -7.34 -0.62 -8.85
CA ILE A 231 -8.82 -0.75 -8.81
C ILE A 231 -9.28 -2.10 -9.37
N PHE A 232 -8.74 -2.56 -10.49
CA PHE A 232 -9.07 -3.89 -11.02
C PHE A 232 -8.66 -5.02 -10.07
N MET A 233 -7.53 -4.86 -9.36
CA MET A 233 -7.13 -5.80 -8.31
C MET A 233 -8.15 -5.82 -7.18
N SER A 234 -8.53 -4.65 -6.67
CA SER A 234 -9.54 -4.50 -5.62
C SER A 234 -10.89 -5.10 -6.05
N MET A 235 -11.42 -4.71 -7.20
CA MET A 235 -12.67 -5.26 -7.74
C MET A 235 -12.62 -6.78 -7.90
N THR A 236 -11.52 -7.31 -8.45
CA THR A 236 -11.35 -8.76 -8.64
C THR A 236 -11.37 -9.49 -7.31
N MET A 237 -10.65 -8.97 -6.31
CA MET A 237 -10.64 -9.58 -4.98
C MET A 237 -11.98 -9.45 -4.26
N ASN A 238 -12.69 -8.34 -4.41
CA ASN A 238 -14.04 -8.16 -3.88
C ASN A 238 -15.01 -9.20 -4.48
N MET A 239 -14.94 -9.43 -5.78
CA MET A 239 -15.76 -10.45 -6.46
C MET A 239 -15.35 -11.87 -6.03
N ILE A 240 -14.06 -12.16 -5.88
CA ILE A 240 -13.58 -13.45 -5.36
C ILE A 240 -14.11 -13.67 -3.93
N TRP A 241 -14.01 -12.66 -3.07
CA TRP A 241 -14.56 -12.73 -1.72
C TRP A 241 -16.08 -13.01 -1.77
N GLU A 242 -16.85 -12.20 -2.52
CA GLU A 242 -18.30 -12.30 -2.63
C GLU A 242 -18.76 -13.67 -3.15
N PHE A 243 -18.13 -14.18 -4.21
CA PHE A 243 -18.60 -15.38 -4.86
C PHE A 243 -18.04 -16.68 -4.27
N VAL A 244 -16.85 -16.64 -3.63
CA VAL A 244 -16.14 -17.82 -3.14
C VAL A 244 -16.12 -17.90 -1.62
N PHE A 245 -15.60 -16.86 -0.95
CA PHE A 245 -15.34 -16.93 0.50
C PHE A 245 -16.57 -16.71 1.37
N THR A 246 -17.63 -16.07 0.87
CA THR A 246 -18.92 -15.95 1.57
C THR A 246 -19.71 -17.27 1.60
N ARG A 247 -19.38 -18.22 0.72
CA ARG A 247 -20.09 -19.50 0.64
C ARG A 247 -19.77 -20.37 1.84
N TYR A 248 -20.80 -21.03 2.39
CA TYR A 248 -20.65 -21.98 3.49
C TYR A 248 -19.70 -23.14 3.13
N LEU A 249 -19.85 -23.71 1.94
CA LEU A 249 -18.90 -24.57 1.25
C LEU A 249 -19.08 -24.36 -0.26
N PHE A 250 -18.05 -23.89 -0.93
CA PHE A 250 -18.10 -23.68 -2.37
C PHE A 250 -18.21 -25.01 -3.12
N GLY A 251 -19.03 -25.08 -4.16
CA GLY A 251 -19.30 -26.33 -4.88
C GLY A 251 -20.40 -27.20 -4.25
N MET A 252 -21.12 -26.65 -3.27
CA MET A 252 -22.28 -27.29 -2.70
C MET A 252 -23.57 -26.62 -3.20
N ASP A 253 -24.60 -27.42 -3.44
CA ASP A 253 -25.94 -26.93 -3.78
C ASP A 253 -26.52 -25.99 -2.73
N ARG A 254 -27.29 -25.00 -3.17
CA ARG A 254 -27.85 -23.92 -2.34
C ARG A 254 -28.71 -24.47 -1.21
N GLU A 255 -29.59 -25.42 -1.51
CA GLU A 255 -30.51 -25.99 -0.52
C GLU A 255 -29.75 -26.74 0.56
N GLN A 256 -28.75 -27.56 0.20
CA GLN A 256 -27.90 -28.28 1.13
C GLN A 256 -27.09 -27.31 2.01
N ARG A 257 -26.56 -26.23 1.42
CA ARG A 257 -25.84 -25.17 2.19
C ARG A 257 -26.74 -24.55 3.25
N GLN A 258 -27.97 -24.17 2.89
CA GLN A 258 -28.92 -23.57 3.82
C GLN A 258 -29.31 -24.54 4.95
N LYS A 259 -29.55 -25.80 4.64
CA LYS A 259 -29.87 -26.85 5.64
C LYS A 259 -28.72 -27.02 6.62
N LEU A 260 -27.47 -27.11 6.14
CA LEU A 260 -26.31 -27.28 7.01
C LEU A 260 -26.04 -26.03 7.86
N LYS A 261 -26.17 -24.82 7.29
CA LYS A 261 -26.03 -23.57 8.03
C LYS A 261 -27.08 -23.42 9.12
N SER A 262 -28.34 -23.77 8.83
CA SER A 262 -29.40 -23.80 9.84
C SER A 262 -29.14 -24.82 10.94
N LEU A 263 -28.66 -26.01 10.57
CA LEU A 263 -28.30 -27.04 11.52
C LEU A 263 -27.13 -26.63 12.41
N GLU A 264 -26.06 -26.01 11.83
CA GLU A 264 -24.94 -25.50 12.61
C GLU A 264 -25.41 -24.46 13.63
N LYS A 265 -26.28 -23.52 13.23
CA LYS A 265 -26.86 -22.55 14.14
C LYS A 265 -27.60 -23.21 15.30
N LEU A 266 -28.46 -24.18 15.01
CA LEU A 266 -29.19 -24.92 16.05
C LEU A 266 -28.25 -25.70 17.00
N LEU A 267 -27.16 -26.28 16.46
CA LEU A 267 -26.17 -26.98 17.27
C LEU A 267 -25.36 -25.98 18.15
N THR A 268 -25.10 -24.76 17.66
CA THR A 268 -24.41 -23.70 18.41
C THR A 268 -25.25 -23.23 19.61
N ASP A 269 -26.57 -23.23 19.48
CA ASP A 269 -27.49 -22.86 20.57
C ASP A 269 -27.52 -23.90 21.71
N VAL A 270 -27.14 -25.16 21.45
CA VAL A 270 -27.26 -26.26 22.40
C VAL A 270 -25.93 -26.79 22.88
N GLY A 271 -24.92 -26.82 22.03
CA GLY A 271 -23.62 -27.43 22.28
C GLY A 271 -22.46 -26.47 22.46
N PRO A 272 -21.35 -26.94 23.02
CA PRO A 272 -20.14 -26.12 23.13
C PRO A 272 -19.56 -25.84 21.73
N HIS A 273 -19.09 -24.63 21.52
CA HIS A 273 -18.58 -24.15 20.22
C HIS A 273 -17.54 -25.07 19.58
N HIS A 274 -16.60 -25.61 20.36
CA HIS A 274 -15.57 -26.52 19.84
C HIS A 274 -16.15 -27.81 19.23
N ALA A 275 -17.21 -28.36 19.82
CA ALA A 275 -17.85 -29.57 19.29
C ALA A 275 -18.60 -29.28 17.97
N VAL A 276 -19.23 -28.12 17.87
CA VAL A 276 -19.90 -27.66 16.64
C VAL A 276 -18.88 -27.41 15.53
N ARG A 277 -17.78 -26.78 15.85
CA ARG A 277 -16.67 -26.54 14.90
C ARG A 277 -16.05 -27.85 14.42
N GLN A 278 -15.87 -28.82 15.32
CA GLN A 278 -15.39 -30.15 14.96
C GLN A 278 -16.40 -30.90 14.05
N TRP A 279 -17.69 -30.85 14.40
CA TRP A 279 -18.76 -31.40 13.57
C TRP A 279 -18.74 -30.76 12.16
N ARG A 280 -18.65 -29.44 12.08
CA ARG A 280 -18.54 -28.73 10.80
C ARG A 280 -17.35 -29.24 9.98
N ALA A 281 -16.15 -29.24 10.56
CA ALA A 281 -14.93 -29.67 9.89
C ALA A 281 -15.05 -31.10 9.31
N ILE A 282 -15.55 -32.04 10.10
CA ILE A 282 -15.76 -33.44 9.68
C ILE A 282 -16.82 -33.51 8.56
N THR A 283 -17.97 -32.89 8.77
CA THR A 283 -19.09 -32.92 7.82
C THR A 283 -18.70 -32.35 6.47
N LEU A 284 -18.07 -31.16 6.46
CA LEU A 284 -17.64 -30.48 5.21
C LEU A 284 -16.52 -31.28 4.52
N THR A 285 -15.60 -31.89 5.27
CA THR A 285 -14.56 -32.73 4.70
C THR A 285 -15.15 -33.96 4.01
N LEU A 286 -16.15 -34.63 4.63
CA LEU A 286 -16.83 -35.78 4.01
C LEU A 286 -17.58 -35.37 2.75
N LEU A 287 -18.31 -34.27 2.80
CA LEU A 287 -19.08 -33.76 1.67
C LEU A 287 -18.17 -33.33 0.50
N SER A 288 -17.04 -32.75 0.78
CA SER A 288 -16.06 -32.32 -0.26
C SER A 288 -15.42 -33.51 -1.00
N LYS A 289 -15.45 -34.73 -0.43
CA LYS A 289 -14.93 -35.95 -1.06
C LYS A 289 -15.94 -36.66 -1.96
N ARG A 290 -17.21 -36.23 -1.99
CA ARG A 290 -18.23 -36.83 -2.85
C ARG A 290 -17.92 -36.56 -4.33
N PRO A 291 -18.10 -37.55 -5.25
CA PRO A 291 -17.84 -37.35 -6.68
C PRO A 291 -18.63 -36.18 -7.27
N VAL A 292 -19.92 -36.08 -6.97
CA VAL A 292 -20.82 -35.02 -7.45
C VAL A 292 -20.36 -33.61 -7.01
N PHE A 293 -19.68 -33.50 -5.88
CA PHE A 293 -19.12 -32.22 -5.40
C PHE A 293 -18.05 -31.68 -6.34
N GLY A 294 -17.21 -32.55 -6.90
CA GLY A 294 -16.16 -32.12 -7.84
C GLY A 294 -16.73 -31.48 -9.11
N ASP A 295 -17.80 -32.07 -9.64
CA ASP A 295 -18.45 -31.56 -10.86
C ASP A 295 -19.13 -30.21 -10.61
N GLN A 296 -19.91 -30.12 -9.52
CA GLN A 296 -20.57 -28.86 -9.13
C GLN A 296 -19.55 -27.76 -8.83
N ARG A 297 -18.46 -28.08 -8.12
CA ARG A 297 -17.36 -27.15 -7.85
C ARG A 297 -16.75 -26.59 -9.14
N ASN A 298 -16.52 -27.45 -10.14
CA ASN A 298 -15.96 -27.03 -11.42
C ASN A 298 -16.94 -26.15 -12.19
N GLN A 299 -18.22 -26.48 -12.18
CA GLN A 299 -19.27 -25.68 -12.83
C GLN A 299 -19.42 -24.30 -12.16
N ASP A 300 -19.49 -24.26 -10.82
CA ASP A 300 -19.57 -23.01 -10.06
C ASP A 300 -18.31 -22.15 -10.28
N THR A 301 -17.12 -22.79 -10.35
CA THR A 301 -15.85 -22.07 -10.65
C THR A 301 -15.90 -21.41 -12.02
N GLU A 302 -16.41 -22.12 -13.04
CA GLU A 302 -16.53 -21.55 -14.36
C GLU A 302 -17.54 -20.39 -14.42
N ALA A 303 -18.66 -20.49 -13.71
CA ALA A 303 -19.63 -19.41 -13.59
C ALA A 303 -19.01 -18.14 -12.97
N VAL A 304 -18.18 -18.30 -11.92
CA VAL A 304 -17.48 -17.17 -11.31
C VAL A 304 -16.43 -16.59 -12.25
N VAL A 305 -15.68 -17.43 -12.99
CA VAL A 305 -14.72 -16.96 -14.01
C VAL A 305 -15.43 -16.10 -15.05
N GLN A 306 -16.58 -16.55 -15.54
CA GLN A 306 -17.38 -15.80 -16.53
C GLN A 306 -17.87 -14.46 -15.94
N ALA A 307 -18.39 -14.46 -14.71
CA ALA A 307 -18.88 -13.26 -14.05
C ALA A 307 -17.79 -12.19 -13.89
N ILE A 308 -16.58 -12.60 -13.44
CA ILE A 308 -15.45 -11.68 -13.29
C ILE A 308 -15.00 -11.12 -14.64
N LEU A 309 -14.83 -11.99 -15.65
CA LEU A 309 -14.42 -11.56 -16.99
C LEU A 309 -15.45 -10.64 -17.62
N GLN A 310 -16.74 -10.95 -17.51
CA GLN A 310 -17.81 -10.12 -18.04
C GLN A 310 -17.78 -8.73 -17.40
N THR A 311 -17.71 -8.65 -16.07
CA THR A 311 -17.65 -7.38 -15.35
C THR A 311 -16.46 -6.53 -15.80
N LEU A 312 -15.26 -7.09 -15.79
CA LEU A 312 -14.07 -6.32 -16.16
C LEU A 312 -14.00 -6.00 -17.67
N SER A 313 -14.53 -6.87 -18.53
CA SER A 313 -14.57 -6.62 -19.98
C SER A 313 -15.55 -5.51 -20.37
N MET A 314 -16.54 -5.22 -19.51
CA MET A 314 -17.42 -4.07 -19.71
C MET A 314 -16.69 -2.75 -19.51
N ILE A 315 -15.66 -2.73 -18.66
CA ILE A 315 -14.81 -1.55 -18.41
C ILE A 315 -13.65 -1.51 -19.41
N LEU A 316 -12.94 -2.62 -19.55
CA LEU A 316 -11.76 -2.74 -20.40
C LEU A 316 -11.81 -4.04 -21.21
N PRO A 317 -12.35 -4.02 -22.45
CA PRO A 317 -12.48 -5.23 -23.24
C PRO A 317 -11.10 -5.81 -23.60
N PRO A 318 -10.87 -7.13 -23.37
CA PRO A 318 -9.64 -7.78 -23.74
C PRO A 318 -9.52 -7.93 -25.25
N PRO A 319 -8.30 -7.97 -25.82
CA PRO A 319 -8.11 -8.27 -27.25
C PRO A 319 -8.61 -9.67 -27.58
N SER A 320 -9.35 -9.81 -28.68
CA SER A 320 -9.98 -11.08 -29.07
C SER A 320 -8.99 -12.25 -29.23
N ASN A 321 -7.76 -11.96 -29.63
CA ASN A 321 -6.72 -12.99 -29.80
C ASN A 321 -6.12 -13.51 -28.47
N LEU A 322 -6.35 -12.83 -27.35
CA LEU A 322 -5.81 -13.19 -26.02
C LEU A 322 -6.88 -13.55 -25.01
N GLU A 323 -8.16 -13.38 -25.35
CA GLU A 323 -9.28 -13.64 -24.43
C GLU A 323 -9.25 -15.04 -23.86
N ALA A 324 -9.09 -16.06 -24.68
CA ALA A 324 -9.00 -17.45 -24.23
C ALA A 324 -7.82 -17.71 -23.28
N GLN A 325 -6.69 -17.02 -23.48
CA GLN A 325 -5.52 -17.12 -22.60
C GLN A 325 -5.79 -16.43 -21.26
N ILE A 326 -6.37 -15.25 -21.28
CA ILE A 326 -6.75 -14.48 -20.08
C ILE A 326 -7.74 -15.28 -19.24
N GLN A 327 -8.77 -15.84 -19.88
CA GLN A 327 -9.77 -16.71 -19.24
C GLN A 327 -9.13 -17.97 -18.62
N SER A 328 -8.25 -18.65 -19.35
CA SER A 328 -7.56 -19.84 -18.86
C SER A 328 -6.70 -19.54 -17.61
N GLN A 329 -6.05 -18.37 -17.58
CA GLN A 329 -5.27 -17.94 -16.42
C GLN A 329 -6.16 -17.57 -15.23
N LEU A 330 -7.27 -16.87 -15.47
CA LEU A 330 -8.24 -16.58 -14.39
C LEU A 330 -8.80 -17.87 -13.81
N ARG A 331 -9.15 -18.84 -14.64
CA ARG A 331 -9.62 -20.16 -14.20
C ARG A 331 -8.63 -20.85 -13.27
N ARG A 332 -7.33 -20.70 -13.52
CA ARG A 332 -6.30 -21.23 -12.63
C ARG A 332 -6.30 -20.53 -11.28
N VAL A 333 -6.37 -19.19 -11.27
CA VAL A 333 -6.45 -18.38 -10.04
C VAL A 333 -7.71 -18.71 -9.26
N MET A 334 -8.83 -18.85 -9.95
CA MET A 334 -10.11 -19.19 -9.31
C MET A 334 -10.10 -20.58 -8.66
N ARG A 335 -9.48 -21.57 -9.29
CA ARG A 335 -9.32 -22.91 -8.66
C ARG A 335 -8.53 -22.80 -7.36
N GLU A 336 -7.47 -21.99 -7.35
CA GLU A 336 -6.66 -21.78 -6.15
C GLU A 336 -7.47 -21.08 -5.04
N ALA A 337 -8.26 -20.06 -5.36
CA ALA A 337 -9.16 -19.39 -4.42
C ALA A 337 -10.22 -20.34 -3.84
N VAL A 338 -10.81 -21.17 -4.70
CA VAL A 338 -11.81 -22.16 -4.31
C VAL A 338 -11.19 -23.24 -3.40
N ASP A 339 -10.02 -23.76 -3.76
CA ASP A 339 -9.34 -24.77 -2.94
C ASP A 339 -8.97 -24.18 -1.57
N LEU A 340 -8.46 -22.95 -1.51
CA LEU A 340 -8.19 -22.25 -0.26
C LEU A 340 -9.46 -22.05 0.58
N SER A 341 -10.57 -21.62 -0.02
CA SER A 341 -11.85 -21.46 0.68
C SER A 341 -12.35 -22.77 1.29
N ILE A 342 -12.24 -23.90 0.56
CA ILE A 342 -12.61 -25.22 1.05
C ILE A 342 -11.68 -25.65 2.19
N GLU A 343 -10.37 -25.46 2.03
CA GLU A 343 -9.39 -25.78 3.08
C GLU A 343 -9.66 -24.99 4.37
N MET A 344 -9.96 -23.68 4.28
CA MET A 344 -10.32 -22.85 5.45
C MET A 344 -11.58 -23.37 6.15
N ARG A 345 -12.61 -23.74 5.40
CA ARG A 345 -13.90 -24.23 5.95
C ARG A 345 -13.83 -25.62 6.57
N THR A 346 -12.88 -26.45 6.17
CA THR A 346 -12.67 -27.80 6.68
C THR A 346 -11.76 -27.88 7.90
N GLN A 347 -11.25 -26.75 8.40
CA GLN A 347 -10.49 -26.71 9.65
C GLN A 347 -11.39 -26.75 10.88
N ARG A 348 -10.83 -27.21 12.01
CA ARG A 348 -11.49 -27.13 13.31
C ARG A 348 -11.58 -25.69 13.81
N ALA A 349 -10.49 -24.94 13.72
CA ALA A 349 -10.50 -23.49 13.91
C ALA A 349 -11.33 -22.82 12.81
N GLU A 350 -11.85 -21.66 13.10
CA GLU A 350 -12.65 -20.90 12.14
C GLU A 350 -11.78 -19.87 11.44
N TYR A 351 -11.34 -20.22 10.23
CA TYR A 351 -10.62 -19.28 9.36
C TYR A 351 -11.63 -18.51 8.52
N MET A 352 -11.51 -17.19 8.54
CA MET A 352 -12.42 -16.29 7.83
C MET A 352 -11.63 -15.23 7.06
N MET A 353 -11.96 -15.07 5.78
CA MET A 353 -11.60 -13.87 5.04
C MET A 353 -12.70 -12.84 5.29
N LEU A 354 -12.35 -11.75 5.97
CA LEU A 354 -13.32 -10.70 6.31
C LEU A 354 -13.79 -9.95 5.06
N PRO A 355 -15.00 -9.34 5.12
CA PRO A 355 -15.48 -8.53 4.01
C PRO A 355 -14.49 -7.40 3.71
N PRO A 356 -14.23 -7.09 2.43
CA PRO A 356 -13.47 -5.91 2.06
C PRO A 356 -14.15 -4.66 2.64
N LEU A 357 -13.34 -3.71 3.06
CA LEU A 357 -13.86 -2.42 3.52
C LEU A 357 -14.60 -1.73 2.38
N GLN A 358 -15.70 -1.09 2.71
CA GLN A 358 -16.52 -0.33 1.77
C GLN A 358 -16.60 1.12 2.23
N PRO A 359 -16.70 2.08 1.31
CA PRO A 359 -16.92 3.48 1.66
C PRO A 359 -18.32 3.66 2.27
N GLU A 360 -18.42 4.52 3.26
CA GLU A 360 -19.70 4.94 3.83
C GLU A 360 -20.01 6.35 3.33
N TYR A 361 -21.16 6.53 2.71
CA TYR A 361 -21.64 7.82 2.20
C TYR A 361 -22.71 8.40 3.11
N ASP A 362 -22.69 9.71 3.25
CA ASP A 362 -23.74 10.45 3.98
C ASP A 362 -25.00 10.63 3.13
N ALA A 363 -26.01 11.28 3.72
CA ALA A 363 -27.27 11.56 3.03
C ALA A 363 -27.13 12.49 1.80
N ASN A 364 -26.01 13.18 1.65
CA ASN A 364 -25.71 14.07 0.54
C ASN A 364 -24.90 13.36 -0.55
N GLY A 365 -24.50 12.09 -0.34
CA GLY A 365 -23.64 11.34 -1.25
C GLY A 365 -22.15 11.67 -1.11
N GLU A 366 -21.75 12.37 -0.05
CA GLU A 366 -20.35 12.62 0.25
C GLU A 366 -19.80 11.52 1.17
N LEU A 367 -18.49 11.22 1.07
CA LEU A 367 -17.84 10.22 1.90
C LEU A 367 -17.96 10.63 3.39
N ALA A 368 -18.72 9.85 4.16
CA ALA A 368 -19.00 10.15 5.57
C ALA A 368 -17.75 9.97 6.44
N GLN A 369 -16.93 8.95 6.16
CA GLN A 369 -15.74 8.66 6.93
C GLN A 369 -14.65 8.05 6.05
N THR A 370 -13.41 8.50 6.24
CA THR A 370 -12.23 7.88 5.64
C THR A 370 -11.70 6.74 6.51
N VAL A 371 -11.23 5.68 5.89
CA VAL A 371 -10.63 4.55 6.61
C VAL A 371 -9.18 4.87 6.96
N ALA A 372 -8.87 4.97 8.26
CA ALA A 372 -7.52 5.15 8.73
C ALA A 372 -6.70 3.86 8.58
N PHE A 373 -5.43 3.99 8.22
CA PHE A 373 -4.49 2.87 8.16
C PHE A 373 -4.17 2.36 9.58
N ASN A 374 -4.17 1.04 9.76
CA ASN A 374 -3.83 0.37 11.01
C ASN A 374 -2.72 -0.66 10.76
N ALA A 375 -1.53 -0.44 11.30
CA ALA A 375 -0.35 -1.27 11.08
C ALA A 375 -0.48 -2.70 11.62
N ALA A 376 -1.34 -2.94 12.62
CA ALA A 376 -1.58 -4.29 13.16
C ALA A 376 -2.46 -5.15 12.24
N LEU A 377 -3.30 -4.54 11.40
CA LEU A 377 -4.30 -5.22 10.58
C LEU A 377 -4.01 -5.12 9.08
N MET A 378 -3.13 -4.21 8.67
CA MET A 378 -2.93 -3.83 7.28
C MET A 378 -1.44 -3.76 6.92
N ASN A 379 -1.12 -4.14 5.69
CA ASN A 379 0.19 -3.96 5.08
C ASN A 379 0.05 -3.04 3.87
N GLU A 380 0.85 -1.98 3.83
CA GLU A 380 0.92 -1.07 2.70
C GLU A 380 1.73 -1.70 1.56
N ARG A 381 1.27 -1.55 0.32
CA ARG A 381 1.84 -2.23 -0.85
C ARG A 381 2.21 -1.34 -2.04
N SER A 382 2.29 -0.03 -1.87
CA SER A 382 2.71 0.89 -2.96
C SER A 382 4.17 0.70 -3.39
N GLY A 383 4.96 -0.02 -2.58
CA GLY A 383 6.36 -0.33 -2.88
C GLY A 383 7.34 0.75 -2.46
N ASP A 384 6.93 1.71 -1.68
CA ASP A 384 7.84 2.66 -1.03
C ASP A 384 8.53 1.96 0.15
N SER A 385 9.66 1.32 -0.14
CA SER A 385 10.45 0.56 0.84
C SER A 385 11.10 1.44 1.93
N SER A 386 10.96 2.75 1.84
CA SER A 386 11.54 3.70 2.79
C SER A 386 10.67 3.95 4.02
N THR A 387 9.38 3.63 3.98
CA THR A 387 8.42 3.93 5.03
C THR A 387 7.86 2.62 5.60
N THR A 388 7.90 2.48 6.93
CA THR A 388 7.32 1.31 7.61
C THR A 388 5.82 1.46 7.83
N ASN A 389 5.10 0.35 8.09
CA ASN A 389 3.67 0.39 8.38
C ASN A 389 3.35 1.29 9.59
N GLU A 390 4.18 1.23 10.64
CA GLU A 390 4.02 2.06 11.83
C GLU A 390 4.19 3.55 11.52
N ALA A 391 5.06 3.88 10.55
CA ALA A 391 5.24 5.26 10.12
C ALA A 391 4.03 5.79 9.33
N TYR A 392 3.37 4.95 8.52
CA TYR A 392 2.12 5.32 7.86
C TYR A 392 0.99 5.56 8.86
N GLU A 393 0.86 4.70 9.87
CA GLU A 393 -0.12 4.86 10.94
C GLU A 393 0.13 6.15 11.73
N ALA A 394 1.39 6.42 12.11
CA ALA A 394 1.77 7.64 12.83
C ALA A 394 1.54 8.93 12.02
N GLN A 395 1.60 8.84 10.70
CA GLN A 395 1.31 9.96 9.78
C GLN A 395 -0.20 10.15 9.53
N GLY A 396 -1.05 9.28 10.08
CA GLY A 396 -2.49 9.30 9.83
C GLY A 396 -2.84 9.03 8.37
N ALA A 397 -2.12 8.10 7.73
CA ALA A 397 -2.41 7.71 6.35
C ALA A 397 -3.83 7.14 6.22
N ILE A 398 -4.49 7.43 5.12
CA ILE A 398 -5.82 6.90 4.82
C ILE A 398 -5.72 5.81 3.77
N VAL A 399 -6.57 4.79 3.90
CA VAL A 399 -6.64 3.69 2.95
C VAL A 399 -7.35 4.16 1.68
N ARG A 400 -6.73 3.95 0.53
CA ARG A 400 -7.30 4.27 -0.79
C ARG A 400 -8.12 3.12 -1.35
N CYS A 401 -7.57 1.93 -1.32
CA CYS A 401 -8.27 0.72 -1.74
C CYS A 401 -7.69 -0.51 -1.03
N VAL A 402 -8.48 -1.56 -0.93
CA VAL A 402 -8.07 -2.87 -0.41
C VAL A 402 -7.72 -3.78 -1.59
N LEU A 403 -6.48 -4.21 -1.68
CA LEU A 403 -6.00 -5.12 -2.71
C LEU A 403 -6.22 -6.59 -2.36
N PHE A 404 -6.18 -6.92 -1.06
CA PHE A 404 -6.47 -8.24 -0.53
C PHE A 404 -7.07 -8.10 0.88
N PRO A 405 -8.22 -8.77 1.17
CA PRO A 405 -8.90 -8.65 2.45
C PRO A 405 -8.12 -9.24 3.62
N LEU A 406 -8.45 -8.80 4.84
CA LEU A 406 -7.94 -9.34 6.09
C LEU A 406 -8.42 -10.78 6.30
N VAL A 407 -7.50 -11.66 6.70
CA VAL A 407 -7.84 -13.03 7.09
C VAL A 407 -7.55 -13.24 8.56
N VAL A 408 -8.54 -13.74 9.28
CA VAL A 408 -8.47 -14.01 10.72
C VAL A 408 -8.76 -15.48 11.01
N LYS A 409 -8.25 -15.93 12.15
CA LYS A 409 -8.55 -17.23 12.74
C LYS A 409 -9.24 -17.00 14.07
N LYS A 410 -10.33 -17.72 14.31
CA LYS A 410 -11.04 -17.73 15.59
C LYS A 410 -10.90 -19.09 16.26
N GLY A 411 -10.46 -19.07 17.51
CA GLY A 411 -10.15 -20.26 18.28
C GLY A 411 -8.80 -20.90 17.97
N ASP A 412 -8.39 -21.84 18.84
CA ASP A 412 -7.15 -22.59 18.68
C ASP A 412 -7.25 -23.69 17.58
N ASP A 413 -6.17 -24.45 17.36
CA ASP A 413 -6.13 -25.53 16.36
C ASP A 413 -7.12 -26.66 16.65
N ASN A 414 -7.63 -26.79 17.87
CA ASN A 414 -8.66 -27.73 18.28
C ASN A 414 -10.09 -27.15 18.17
N GLY A 415 -10.20 -25.87 17.80
CA GLY A 415 -11.46 -25.15 17.74
C GLY A 415 -11.96 -24.66 19.11
N VAL A 416 -11.09 -24.60 20.12
CA VAL A 416 -11.41 -24.11 21.46
C VAL A 416 -11.11 -22.62 21.57
N GLY A 417 -11.93 -21.89 22.34
CA GLY A 417 -11.80 -20.44 22.52
C GLY A 417 -12.48 -19.64 21.40
N ASP A 418 -12.58 -18.35 21.61
CA ASP A 418 -13.17 -17.38 20.69
C ASP A 418 -12.22 -16.21 20.40
N ASP A 419 -10.95 -16.34 20.80
CA ASP A 419 -9.93 -15.37 20.52
C ASP A 419 -9.68 -15.28 19.02
N GLU A 420 -9.63 -14.05 18.51
CA GLU A 420 -9.36 -13.78 17.10
C GLU A 420 -7.91 -13.35 16.93
N ILE A 421 -7.21 -14.00 16.02
CA ILE A 421 -5.85 -13.63 15.63
C ILE A 421 -5.79 -13.33 14.13
N VAL A 422 -4.95 -12.37 13.78
CA VAL A 422 -4.67 -12.04 12.37
C VAL A 422 -3.78 -13.12 11.78
N VAL A 423 -4.23 -13.74 10.70
CA VAL A 423 -3.49 -14.75 9.93
C VAL A 423 -2.77 -14.09 8.77
N SER A 424 -3.49 -13.31 7.98
CA SER A 424 -2.90 -12.54 6.87
C SER A 424 -3.45 -11.12 6.90
N PRO A 425 -2.60 -10.11 7.18
CA PRO A 425 -3.01 -8.71 7.18
C PRO A 425 -3.56 -8.29 5.81
N ALA A 426 -4.55 -7.39 5.83
CA ALA A 426 -5.09 -6.84 4.59
C ALA A 426 -3.99 -6.12 3.80
N GLN A 427 -3.92 -6.38 2.49
CA GLN A 427 -3.01 -5.63 1.62
C GLN A 427 -3.74 -4.40 1.09
N VAL A 428 -3.22 -3.23 1.37
CA VAL A 428 -3.88 -1.96 1.05
C VAL A 428 -2.93 -1.00 0.34
N LEU A 429 -3.51 -0.03 -0.35
CA LEU A 429 -2.82 1.17 -0.80
C LEU A 429 -3.25 2.35 0.06
N VAL A 430 -2.31 3.20 0.43
CA VAL A 430 -2.56 4.37 1.26
C VAL A 430 -2.34 5.68 0.48
N ALA A 431 -3.06 6.72 0.87
CA ALA A 431 -2.80 8.09 0.46
C ALA A 431 -2.19 8.85 1.66
N LYS A 432 -1.25 9.74 1.37
CA LYS A 432 -0.82 10.69 2.39
C LYS A 432 -2.04 11.55 2.75
N ALA A 433 -2.32 11.70 4.06
CA ALA A 433 -3.38 12.58 4.50
C ALA A 433 -3.22 13.94 3.80
N ARG A 434 -4.20 14.35 2.99
CA ARG A 434 -4.24 15.71 2.46
C ARG A 434 -4.23 16.59 3.70
N ARG A 435 -3.19 17.40 3.89
CA ARG A 435 -3.22 18.49 4.88
C ARG A 435 -4.42 19.34 4.49
N SER A 436 -5.55 19.07 5.12
CA SER A 436 -6.68 19.99 5.04
C SER A 436 -6.14 21.31 5.56
N THR A 437 -6.08 22.30 4.71
CA THR A 437 -5.96 23.70 5.09
C THR A 437 -7.27 24.06 5.80
N ILE A 438 -7.48 23.47 6.97
CA ILE A 438 -8.46 23.99 7.91
C ILE A 438 -7.89 25.37 8.28
N ARG A 439 -8.44 26.43 7.68
CA ARG A 439 -8.35 27.76 8.23
C ARG A 439 -8.69 27.63 9.70
N MET A 440 -7.66 27.68 10.56
CA MET A 440 -7.87 27.86 11.99
C MET A 440 -8.66 29.13 12.19
N VAL A 441 -9.96 28.98 12.32
CA VAL A 441 -10.76 29.94 13.06
C VAL A 441 -10.33 29.74 14.50
N THR A 442 -9.48 30.64 15.00
CA THR A 442 -9.12 30.71 16.41
C THR A 442 -10.39 30.89 17.22
N PRO A 443 -10.78 29.95 18.10
CA PRO A 443 -11.78 30.24 19.12
C PRO A 443 -11.03 30.99 20.21
N SER A 444 -11.55 32.16 20.58
CA SER A 444 -11.19 32.89 21.77
C SER A 444 -11.24 31.99 23.01
N SER A 445 -10.21 32.10 23.83
CA SER A 445 -10.09 31.54 25.16
C SER A 445 -11.33 31.79 26.00
N ASP A 446 -11.96 30.74 26.54
CA ASP A 446 -12.34 30.67 27.95
C ASP A 446 -12.79 29.25 28.39
N ALA A 447 -12.27 28.88 29.54
CA ALA A 447 -12.79 27.94 30.54
C ALA A 447 -12.55 26.42 30.41
N GLY A 448 -11.80 25.91 31.37
CA GLY A 448 -12.17 24.74 32.18
C GLY A 448 -11.62 23.38 31.71
N GLY A 449 -10.51 22.97 32.34
CA GLY A 449 -9.94 21.64 32.19
C GLY A 449 -10.77 20.52 32.84
N VAL A 450 -10.84 19.39 32.11
CA VAL A 450 -11.06 18.05 32.70
C VAL A 450 -10.17 17.08 31.90
N PRO A 451 -9.37 16.21 32.56
CA PRO A 451 -8.56 15.24 31.82
C PRO A 451 -9.42 14.09 31.33
N LEU A 452 -9.52 13.95 30.05
CA LEU A 452 -10.14 12.77 29.42
C LEU A 452 -9.16 11.61 29.40
N SER A 453 -9.58 10.52 30.01
CA SER A 453 -8.98 9.20 29.98
C SER A 453 -8.77 8.72 28.55
N ARG A 454 -7.63 8.07 28.29
CA ARG A 454 -7.32 7.35 27.06
C ARG A 454 -8.42 6.32 26.77
N GLY A 455 -9.32 6.64 25.86
CA GLY A 455 -10.27 5.71 25.27
C GLY A 455 -9.64 5.08 24.03
N ALA A 456 -9.68 3.76 23.96
CA ALA A 456 -9.25 2.98 22.80
C ALA A 456 -10.02 3.41 21.56
N THR A 457 -9.29 3.68 20.47
CA THR A 457 -9.89 3.90 19.14
C THR A 457 -10.47 2.58 18.64
N PRO A 458 -11.76 2.53 18.24
CA PRO A 458 -12.32 1.31 17.63
C PRO A 458 -11.68 1.08 16.27
N SER A 459 -11.12 -0.10 16.05
CA SER A 459 -10.63 -0.56 14.75
C SER A 459 -11.81 -0.68 13.78
N ALA A 460 -11.66 -0.21 12.53
CA ALA A 460 -12.67 -0.39 11.48
C ALA A 460 -13.06 -1.87 11.27
N TYR A 461 -12.15 -2.80 11.55
CA TYR A 461 -12.43 -4.24 11.53
C TYR A 461 -13.11 -4.75 12.79
N ALA A 462 -12.95 -4.09 13.94
CA ALA A 462 -13.61 -4.49 15.20
C ALA A 462 -15.12 -4.14 15.20
N GLN A 463 -15.55 -3.19 14.38
CA GLN A 463 -16.98 -2.83 14.26
C GLN A 463 -17.77 -3.74 13.32
N SER A 464 -17.12 -4.54 12.46
CA SER A 464 -17.79 -5.46 11.55
C SER A 464 -18.22 -6.79 12.19
N SER A 465 -18.16 -6.93 13.51
CA SER A 465 -18.81 -8.04 14.23
C SER A 465 -20.35 -7.93 14.28
N VAL A 466 -20.91 -6.93 13.62
CA VAL A 466 -22.36 -6.90 13.33
C VAL A 466 -22.67 -8.10 12.43
N SER A 467 -23.46 -9.01 12.95
CA SER A 467 -24.00 -10.16 12.25
C SER A 467 -24.45 -9.76 10.84
N VAL A 468 -23.60 -9.96 9.86
CA VAL A 468 -23.95 -9.81 8.45
C VAL A 468 -25.02 -10.86 8.21
N ASN A 469 -26.27 -10.46 8.11
CA ASN A 469 -27.31 -11.25 7.50
C ASN A 469 -26.83 -11.51 6.07
N MET A 470 -26.14 -12.64 5.88
CA MET A 470 -25.73 -13.11 4.57
C MET A 470 -27.01 -13.37 3.77
N ARG A 471 -27.50 -12.36 3.09
CA ARG A 471 -28.45 -12.56 2.00
C ARG A 471 -27.65 -13.26 0.91
N ASP A 472 -28.02 -14.50 0.64
CA ASP A 472 -27.55 -15.25 -0.52
C ASP A 472 -27.90 -14.42 -1.76
N ALA A 473 -26.92 -13.71 -2.32
CA ALA A 473 -27.12 -13.02 -3.58
C ALA A 473 -27.41 -14.08 -4.67
N PRO A 474 -28.43 -13.91 -5.48
CA PRO A 474 -28.72 -14.84 -6.57
C PRO A 474 -27.62 -14.78 -7.62
N LEU A 475 -26.94 -15.89 -7.85
CA LEU A 475 -25.93 -16.06 -8.91
C LEU A 475 -26.53 -16.46 -10.27
N THR A 476 -27.81 -16.33 -10.45
CA THR A 476 -28.41 -16.65 -11.74
C THR A 476 -29.06 -15.41 -12.33
N PRO A 477 -28.62 -14.92 -13.51
CA PRO A 477 -29.55 -14.30 -14.41
C PRO A 477 -30.55 -15.39 -14.82
N ASP A 478 -31.85 -15.14 -14.63
CA ASP A 478 -32.90 -15.88 -15.30
C ASP A 478 -32.69 -15.73 -16.81
N TYR A 479 -32.17 -16.76 -17.45
CA TYR A 479 -32.31 -16.96 -18.89
C TYR A 479 -33.34 -18.07 -19.06
N GLU A 480 -34.53 -17.67 -19.48
CA GLU A 480 -35.32 -18.50 -20.36
C GLU A 480 -34.62 -18.71 -21.68
#